data_8905ce07a068ede7750fa53000667b7b
#
_entry.id   8905ce07a068ede7750fa53000667b7b
#
_cell.length_a   1.000
_cell.length_b   1.000
_cell.length_c   1.000
_cell.angle_alpha   90.00
_cell.angle_beta   90.00
_cell.angle_gamma   90.00
#
_symmetry.space_group_name_H-M   'P 1'
#
loop_
_entity.id
_entity.type
_entity.pdbx_description
1 polymer ?
#
loop_
_entity_poly.entity_id
_entity_poly.type
_entity_poly.pdbx_seq_one_letter_code
_entity_poly.pdbx_strand_id
1 'polypeptide(L)'
;MKGLKIKFVLFSFLGIAFFALRSSESGKKKYSKQQLGELLFNEKILSLDSTVSCASCHKPEFAFSDTSAFSIGIGGKPTKRNTPSVLNMKNRPYYFWDGRASSLAEQSLMPIQNPDEMNLSIREAVKRLNQNAFYVDYFKRVFKRAPDSLSLALAFASYENTLETVDSKFDDWGENKLELSAQEERGRKVFLSDKSRCFDCHFLVDFTNDDFKNIGLYNGILLNDKGRFNITKNPEDLGKFKTPGLRNIAVTAPYMHNGMFKTLEEVVDYYNNPTAVVPDRINIDSTLLKPLGLTTSEKADLVAFLKTLTDKKFVKN
;
A
#
# COMPACT_ATOMS: atom_id res chain seq x y z
N MET A 1 83.75 -51.84 -17.88
CA MET A 1 82.73 -51.34 -16.93
C MET A 1 81.60 -50.74 -17.75
N LYS A 2 80.36 -51.28 -17.64
CA LYS A 2 79.28 -51.19 -18.60
C LYS A 2 78.45 -49.87 -18.40
N GLY A 3 78.41 -49.03 -19.41
CA GLY A 3 77.56 -47.85 -19.39
C GLY A 3 76.10 -48.17 -19.80
N LEU A 4 75.17 -47.77 -18.91
CA LEU A 4 73.71 -47.95 -19.11
C LEU A 4 73.15 -46.81 -19.92
N LYS A 5 72.58 -47.08 -21.10
CA LYS A 5 71.94 -46.11 -21.94
C LYS A 5 70.47 -46.01 -21.52
N ILE A 6 70.03 -44.82 -21.02
CA ILE A 6 68.66 -44.53 -20.72
C ILE A 6 68.03 -43.96 -22.01
N LYS A 7 66.98 -44.64 -22.48
CA LYS A 7 66.12 -44.18 -23.59
C LYS A 7 65.04 -43.26 -23.04
N PHE A 8 65.04 -42.01 -23.49
CA PHE A 8 63.94 -41.06 -23.29
C PHE A 8 62.76 -41.46 -24.22
N VAL A 9 61.65 -41.81 -23.62
CA VAL A 9 60.38 -42.00 -24.36
C VAL A 9 59.62 -40.64 -24.27
N LEU A 10 59.45 -39.99 -25.40
CA LEU A 10 58.58 -38.78 -25.52
C LEU A 10 57.10 -39.25 -25.48
N PHE A 11 56.39 -38.93 -24.43
CA PHE A 11 54.96 -38.98 -24.38
C PHE A 11 54.37 -37.68 -24.92
N SER A 12 53.79 -37.68 -26.14
CA SER A 12 53.01 -36.60 -26.68
C SER A 12 51.63 -36.58 -26.02
N PHE A 13 51.39 -35.60 -25.16
CA PHE A 13 50.06 -35.30 -24.61
C PHE A 13 49.25 -34.62 -25.73
N LEU A 14 48.32 -35.38 -26.34
CA LEU A 14 47.24 -34.82 -27.13
C LEU A 14 46.19 -34.20 -26.14
N GLY A 15 46.28 -32.89 -25.98
CA GLY A 15 45.28 -32.13 -25.21
C GLY A 15 43.96 -32.07 -25.96
N ILE A 16 43.01 -32.93 -25.58
CA ILE A 16 41.59 -32.80 -26.00
C ILE A 16 41.01 -31.61 -25.23
N ALA A 17 40.89 -30.45 -25.93
CA ALA A 17 40.16 -29.31 -25.41
C ALA A 17 38.66 -29.65 -25.41
N PHE A 18 38.13 -30.01 -24.24
CA PHE A 18 36.68 -30.08 -24.02
C PHE A 18 36.14 -28.63 -24.01
N PHE A 19 35.68 -28.17 -25.16
CA PHE A 19 34.84 -26.98 -25.23
C PHE A 19 33.49 -27.35 -24.57
N ALA A 20 33.38 -27.07 -23.28
CA ALA A 20 32.09 -27.07 -22.62
C ALA A 20 31.23 -25.97 -23.27
N LEU A 21 30.36 -26.35 -24.17
CA LEU A 21 29.21 -25.52 -24.56
C LEU A 21 28.41 -25.26 -23.30
N ARG A 22 28.67 -24.13 -22.63
CA ARG A 22 27.69 -23.53 -21.74
C ARG A 22 26.48 -23.17 -22.60
N SER A 23 25.49 -24.04 -22.65
CA SER A 23 24.16 -23.66 -23.07
C SER A 23 23.74 -22.53 -22.11
N SER A 24 23.73 -21.30 -22.61
CA SER A 24 23.02 -20.21 -21.95
C SER A 24 21.58 -20.69 -21.85
N GLU A 25 21.14 -21.11 -20.70
CA GLU A 25 19.71 -21.18 -20.42
C GLU A 25 19.18 -19.77 -20.65
N SER A 26 18.66 -19.55 -21.83
CA SER A 26 17.81 -18.43 -22.15
C SER A 26 16.65 -18.53 -21.16
N GLY A 27 16.73 -17.77 -20.05
CA GLY A 27 15.72 -17.76 -19.03
C GLY A 27 14.37 -17.49 -19.68
N LYS A 28 13.54 -18.53 -19.82
CA LYS A 28 12.20 -18.41 -20.40
C LYS A 28 11.49 -17.31 -19.62
N LYS A 29 11.18 -16.20 -20.28
CA LYS A 29 10.46 -15.07 -19.67
C LYS A 29 9.21 -15.62 -18.98
N LYS A 30 9.19 -15.59 -17.66
CA LYS A 30 8.10 -16.18 -16.86
C LYS A 30 6.91 -15.23 -16.94
N TYR A 31 5.86 -15.60 -17.62
CA TYR A 31 4.61 -14.83 -17.68
C TYR A 31 3.73 -15.19 -16.49
N SER A 32 3.35 -14.21 -15.69
CA SER A 32 2.43 -14.41 -14.57
C SER A 32 1.39 -13.29 -14.51
N LYS A 33 0.27 -13.55 -13.81
CA LYS A 33 -0.77 -12.53 -13.58
C LYS A 33 -0.23 -11.37 -12.74
N GLN A 34 0.63 -11.66 -11.77
CA GLN A 34 1.28 -10.67 -10.91
C GLN A 34 2.16 -9.71 -11.73
N GLN A 35 3.02 -10.25 -12.60
CA GLN A 35 3.87 -9.43 -13.45
C GLN A 35 3.06 -8.60 -14.46
N LEU A 36 1.97 -9.16 -15.00
CA LEU A 36 1.06 -8.41 -15.86
C LEU A 36 0.39 -7.29 -15.06
N GLY A 37 -0.07 -7.55 -13.84
CA GLY A 37 -0.66 -6.55 -12.95
C GLY A 37 0.31 -5.42 -12.62
N GLU A 38 1.59 -5.73 -12.36
CA GLU A 38 2.64 -4.74 -12.13
C GLU A 38 2.85 -3.85 -13.36
N LEU A 39 2.92 -4.43 -14.56
CA LEU A 39 3.03 -3.67 -15.81
C LEU A 39 1.82 -2.73 -15.99
N LEU A 40 0.61 -3.23 -15.77
CA LEU A 40 -0.62 -2.45 -15.88
C LEU A 40 -0.72 -1.36 -14.81
N PHE A 41 -0.23 -1.60 -13.60
CA PHE A 41 -0.19 -0.62 -12.50
C PHE A 41 0.67 0.61 -12.86
N ASN A 42 1.70 0.41 -13.68
CA ASN A 42 2.56 1.46 -14.20
C ASN A 42 2.11 2.01 -15.57
N GLU A 43 1.06 1.43 -16.17
CA GLU A 43 0.69 1.70 -17.56
C GLU A 43 -0.19 2.95 -17.68
N LYS A 44 0.29 3.95 -18.39
CA LYS A 44 -0.38 5.24 -18.56
C LYS A 44 -1.46 5.23 -19.65
N ILE A 45 -1.42 4.29 -20.61
CA ILE A 45 -2.47 4.20 -21.65
C ILE A 45 -3.87 3.91 -21.09
N LEU A 46 -3.95 3.54 -19.80
CA LEU A 46 -5.18 3.32 -19.08
C LEU A 46 -5.81 4.61 -18.52
N SER A 47 -5.24 5.78 -18.83
CA SER A 47 -5.84 7.09 -18.52
C SER A 47 -6.22 7.85 -19.80
N LEU A 48 -7.11 8.83 -19.69
CA LEU A 48 -7.72 9.54 -20.84
C LEU A 48 -6.70 10.04 -21.84
N ASP A 49 -5.66 10.74 -21.37
CA ASP A 49 -4.60 11.35 -22.18
C ASP A 49 -3.25 10.60 -22.07
N SER A 50 -3.23 9.43 -21.45
CA SER A 50 -2.03 8.62 -21.23
C SER A 50 -0.96 9.31 -20.39
N THR A 51 -1.32 10.16 -19.44
CA THR A 51 -0.39 10.85 -18.54
C THR A 51 -0.31 10.24 -17.14
N VAL A 52 -1.38 9.59 -16.67
CA VAL A 52 -1.55 9.08 -15.30
C VAL A 52 -1.63 7.56 -15.30
N SER A 53 -1.02 6.93 -14.31
CA SER A 53 -1.14 5.50 -13.98
C SER A 53 -1.42 5.33 -12.48
N CYS A 54 -1.69 4.11 -12.00
CA CYS A 54 -1.81 3.85 -10.56
C CYS A 54 -0.54 4.28 -9.80
N ALA A 55 0.65 3.98 -10.36
CA ALA A 55 1.93 4.36 -9.77
C ALA A 55 2.16 5.89 -9.70
N SER A 56 1.39 6.70 -10.43
CA SER A 56 1.50 8.17 -10.34
C SER A 56 1.06 8.70 -8.97
N CYS A 57 0.12 7.99 -8.30
CA CYS A 57 -0.41 8.33 -6.99
C CYS A 57 0.06 7.35 -5.90
N HIS A 58 0.19 6.07 -6.24
CA HIS A 58 0.67 5.03 -5.33
C HIS A 58 2.16 4.79 -5.53
N LYS A 59 3.00 5.63 -4.91
CA LYS A 59 4.45 5.68 -5.12
C LYS A 59 5.17 4.64 -4.25
N PRO A 60 5.90 3.69 -4.83
CA PRO A 60 6.56 2.61 -4.07
C PRO A 60 7.49 3.11 -2.97
N GLU A 61 8.22 4.21 -3.20
CA GLU A 61 9.17 4.80 -2.25
C GLU A 61 8.50 5.45 -1.02
N PHE A 62 7.18 5.69 -1.06
CA PHE A 62 6.36 6.20 0.03
C PHE A 62 5.34 5.15 0.50
N ALA A 63 5.77 3.89 0.54
CA ALA A 63 4.91 2.76 0.91
C ALA A 63 3.60 2.73 0.09
N PHE A 64 3.68 3.01 -1.21
CA PHE A 64 2.55 3.05 -2.14
C PHE A 64 1.42 4.03 -1.73
N SER A 65 1.78 5.13 -1.09
CA SER A 65 0.92 6.31 -0.86
C SER A 65 1.44 7.52 -1.66
N ASP A 66 0.85 8.69 -1.46
CA ASP A 66 1.34 9.96 -2.01
C ASP A 66 1.82 10.88 -0.89
N THR A 67 2.72 11.82 -1.23
CA THR A 67 3.23 12.86 -0.32
C THR A 67 2.36 14.12 -0.28
N SER A 68 1.35 14.19 -1.13
CA SER A 68 0.40 15.30 -1.21
C SER A 68 -0.89 14.97 -0.47
N ALA A 69 -1.56 15.97 0.11
CA ALA A 69 -2.87 15.78 0.72
C ALA A 69 -3.89 15.21 -0.29
N PHE A 70 -3.81 15.67 -1.53
CA PHE A 70 -4.58 15.20 -2.66
C PHE A 70 -3.65 14.96 -3.85
N SER A 71 -3.67 13.77 -4.40
CA SER A 71 -2.91 13.44 -5.61
C SER A 71 -3.44 14.20 -6.82
N ILE A 72 -2.62 14.33 -7.84
CA ILE A 72 -2.99 15.02 -9.09
C ILE A 72 -3.35 13.98 -10.14
N GLY A 73 -4.59 13.98 -10.55
CA GLY A 73 -5.12 13.15 -11.63
C GLY A 73 -5.07 13.82 -12.99
N ILE A 74 -5.94 13.31 -13.89
CA ILE A 74 -6.02 13.75 -15.28
C ILE A 74 -6.27 15.27 -15.41
N GLY A 75 -5.56 15.92 -16.33
CA GLY A 75 -5.72 17.35 -16.58
C GLY A 75 -5.32 18.24 -15.40
N GLY A 76 -4.48 17.76 -14.49
CA GLY A 76 -4.01 18.52 -13.31
C GLY A 76 -5.04 18.67 -12.20
N LYS A 77 -6.13 17.88 -12.20
CA LYS A 77 -7.17 17.94 -11.16
C LYS A 77 -6.72 17.25 -9.88
N PRO A 78 -6.93 17.84 -8.69
CA PRO A 78 -6.70 17.15 -7.44
C PRO A 78 -7.78 16.08 -7.20
N THR A 79 -7.38 14.96 -6.60
CA THR A 79 -8.32 13.96 -6.07
C THR A 79 -9.11 14.51 -4.89
N LYS A 80 -10.22 13.87 -4.54
CA LYS A 80 -11.10 14.35 -3.44
C LYS A 80 -10.66 13.88 -2.06
N ARG A 81 -9.82 12.86 -2.00
CA ARG A 81 -9.32 12.26 -0.76
C ARG A 81 -7.86 11.94 -0.88
N ASN A 82 -7.21 11.87 0.26
CA ASN A 82 -5.83 11.42 0.36
C ASN A 82 -5.68 9.99 -0.18
N THR A 83 -4.58 9.73 -0.87
CA THR A 83 -4.25 8.44 -1.45
C THR A 83 -3.73 7.49 -0.37
N PRO A 84 -4.49 6.48 0.04
CA PRO A 84 -4.03 5.52 1.04
C PRO A 84 -2.99 4.57 0.43
N SER A 85 -2.16 3.97 1.29
CA SER A 85 -1.30 2.87 0.89
C SER A 85 -2.09 1.69 0.33
N VAL A 86 -1.57 1.02 -0.71
CA VAL A 86 -2.11 -0.26 -1.21
C VAL A 86 -1.37 -1.47 -0.64
N LEU A 87 -0.47 -1.26 0.33
CA LEU A 87 0.19 -2.36 1.04
C LEU A 87 -0.77 -3.07 2.00
N ASN A 88 -0.60 -4.38 2.15
CA ASN A 88 -1.34 -5.21 3.10
C ASN A 88 -2.87 -5.17 2.88
N MET A 89 -3.29 -5.06 1.60
CA MET A 89 -4.72 -4.97 1.25
C MET A 89 -5.35 -6.32 0.89
N LYS A 90 -4.59 -7.41 0.95
CA LYS A 90 -5.07 -8.76 0.65
C LYS A 90 -6.18 -9.19 1.61
N ASN A 91 -7.26 -9.76 1.03
CA ASN A 91 -8.40 -10.31 1.78
C ASN A 91 -9.11 -9.31 2.73
N ARG A 92 -9.04 -8.01 2.47
CA ARG A 92 -9.81 -7.03 3.23
C ARG A 92 -11.29 -7.11 2.85
N PRO A 93 -12.21 -6.87 3.80
CA PRO A 93 -13.66 -6.88 3.52
C PRO A 93 -14.11 -5.65 2.75
N TYR A 94 -13.38 -4.54 2.85
CA TYR A 94 -13.72 -3.25 2.26
C TYR A 94 -12.50 -2.52 1.72
N TYR A 95 -12.68 -1.83 0.59
CA TYR A 95 -11.66 -1.01 -0.05
C TYR A 95 -12.17 0.42 -0.22
N PHE A 96 -11.26 1.38 -0.39
CA PHE A 96 -11.43 2.82 -0.28
C PHE A 96 -11.76 3.29 1.16
N TRP A 97 -11.66 4.60 1.37
CA TRP A 97 -11.99 5.25 2.63
C TRP A 97 -13.46 5.05 3.06
N ASP A 98 -14.37 4.90 2.10
CA ASP A 98 -15.82 4.75 2.32
C ASP A 98 -16.32 3.30 2.18
N GLY A 99 -15.45 2.37 1.82
CA GLY A 99 -15.78 0.95 1.70
C GLY A 99 -16.73 0.63 0.54
N ARG A 100 -16.65 1.39 -0.56
CA ARG A 100 -17.52 1.22 -1.72
C ARG A 100 -17.18 0.02 -2.62
N ALA A 101 -16.04 -0.61 -2.42
CA ALA A 101 -15.68 -1.85 -3.10
C ALA A 101 -15.43 -2.98 -2.10
N SER A 102 -15.78 -4.21 -2.50
CA SER A 102 -15.72 -5.43 -1.69
C SER A 102 -14.56 -6.37 -2.07
N SER A 103 -13.83 -6.04 -3.12
CA SER A 103 -12.67 -6.80 -3.58
C SER A 103 -11.65 -5.91 -4.28
N LEU A 104 -10.37 -6.33 -4.32
CA LEU A 104 -9.34 -5.64 -5.10
C LEU A 104 -9.68 -5.60 -6.59
N ALA A 105 -10.28 -6.66 -7.13
CA ALA A 105 -10.67 -6.71 -8.53
C ALA A 105 -11.74 -5.66 -8.87
N GLU A 106 -12.70 -5.44 -7.99
CA GLU A 106 -13.70 -4.38 -8.13
C GLU A 106 -13.07 -3.01 -7.96
N GLN A 107 -12.26 -2.85 -6.91
CA GLN A 107 -11.61 -1.59 -6.57
C GLN A 107 -10.76 -1.07 -7.73
N SER A 108 -9.92 -1.93 -8.34
CA SER A 108 -8.91 -1.55 -9.34
C SER A 108 -9.47 -0.92 -10.61
N LEU A 109 -10.73 -1.20 -10.97
CA LEU A 109 -11.38 -0.61 -12.14
C LEU A 109 -12.01 0.76 -11.88
N MET A 110 -12.24 1.13 -10.63
CA MET A 110 -12.93 2.38 -10.28
C MET A 110 -12.06 3.63 -10.52
N PRO A 111 -10.76 3.67 -10.16
CA PRO A 111 -9.88 4.79 -10.45
C PRO A 111 -9.73 5.07 -11.94
N ILE A 112 -9.74 4.02 -12.78
CA ILE A 112 -9.67 4.17 -14.23
C ILE A 112 -10.85 5.02 -14.75
N GLN A 113 -12.04 4.82 -14.17
CA GLN A 113 -13.27 5.53 -14.58
C GLN A 113 -13.50 6.87 -13.88
N ASN A 114 -12.77 7.13 -12.78
CA ASN A 114 -12.99 8.34 -11.99
C ASN A 114 -12.53 9.59 -12.76
N PRO A 115 -13.42 10.59 -12.96
CA PRO A 115 -13.12 11.81 -13.72
C PRO A 115 -12.06 12.70 -13.07
N ASP A 116 -11.79 12.54 -11.79
CA ASP A 116 -10.76 13.27 -11.06
C ASP A 116 -9.44 12.47 -10.94
N GLU A 117 -9.40 11.22 -11.45
CA GLU A 117 -8.22 10.35 -11.40
C GLU A 117 -7.73 10.02 -12.83
N MET A 118 -8.20 8.94 -13.47
CA MET A 118 -7.73 8.51 -14.79
C MET A 118 -8.72 8.81 -15.93
N ASN A 119 -9.99 9.01 -15.62
CA ASN A 119 -11.07 9.47 -16.53
C ASN A 119 -11.19 8.69 -17.85
N LEU A 120 -11.05 7.37 -17.83
CA LEU A 120 -11.15 6.52 -19.01
C LEU A 120 -12.24 5.45 -18.80
N SER A 121 -13.15 5.25 -19.76
CA SER A 121 -14.11 4.14 -19.65
C SER A 121 -13.39 2.79 -19.74
N ILE A 122 -13.86 1.77 -19.00
CA ILE A 122 -13.28 0.43 -19.04
C ILE A 122 -13.32 -0.16 -20.46
N ARG A 123 -14.37 0.16 -21.22
CA ARG A 123 -14.48 -0.26 -22.63
C ARG A 123 -13.32 0.30 -23.46
N GLU A 124 -12.97 1.56 -23.29
CA GLU A 124 -11.87 2.19 -24.04
C GLU A 124 -10.51 1.69 -23.53
N ALA A 125 -10.35 1.48 -22.22
CA ALA A 125 -9.13 0.87 -21.65
C ALA A 125 -8.88 -0.52 -22.25
N VAL A 126 -9.88 -1.38 -22.26
CA VAL A 126 -9.81 -2.71 -22.88
C VAL A 126 -9.54 -2.64 -24.38
N LYS A 127 -10.14 -1.69 -25.10
CA LYS A 127 -9.89 -1.49 -26.54
C LYS A 127 -8.43 -1.11 -26.79
N ARG A 128 -7.84 -0.17 -26.02
CA ARG A 128 -6.42 0.21 -26.14
C ARG A 128 -5.49 -0.97 -25.87
N LEU A 129 -5.77 -1.78 -24.85
CA LEU A 129 -4.99 -3.00 -24.59
C LEU A 129 -5.08 -4.00 -25.75
N ASN A 130 -6.26 -4.15 -26.39
CA ASN A 130 -6.42 -5.04 -27.55
C ASN A 130 -5.76 -4.52 -28.82
N GLN A 131 -5.48 -3.24 -28.91
CA GLN A 131 -4.70 -2.63 -30.01
C GLN A 131 -3.19 -2.77 -29.83
N ASN A 132 -2.73 -3.17 -28.63
CA ASN A 132 -1.33 -3.35 -28.31
C ASN A 132 -0.97 -4.85 -28.35
N ALA A 133 -0.21 -5.25 -29.36
CA ALA A 133 0.18 -6.66 -29.57
C ALA A 133 0.90 -7.28 -28.36
N PHE A 134 1.69 -6.51 -27.61
CA PHE A 134 2.38 -6.95 -26.41
C PHE A 134 1.36 -7.38 -25.32
N TYR A 135 0.36 -6.56 -25.04
CA TYR A 135 -0.66 -6.89 -24.06
C TYR A 135 -1.55 -8.05 -24.53
N VAL A 136 -1.94 -8.08 -25.81
CA VAL A 136 -2.71 -9.20 -26.37
C VAL A 136 -1.97 -10.53 -26.19
N ASP A 137 -0.67 -10.61 -26.52
CA ASP A 137 0.14 -11.81 -26.29
C ASP A 137 0.23 -12.17 -24.80
N TYR A 138 0.49 -11.18 -23.95
CA TYR A 138 0.63 -11.39 -22.50
C TYR A 138 -0.66 -11.95 -21.88
N PHE A 139 -1.80 -11.31 -22.16
CA PHE A 139 -3.10 -11.78 -21.67
C PHE A 139 -3.44 -13.20 -22.16
N LYS A 140 -3.17 -13.50 -23.44
CA LYS A 140 -3.34 -14.87 -24.00
C LYS A 140 -2.50 -15.90 -23.25
N ARG A 141 -1.27 -15.55 -22.87
CA ARG A 141 -0.39 -16.48 -22.13
C ARG A 141 -0.89 -16.76 -20.72
N VAL A 142 -1.34 -15.75 -19.98
CA VAL A 142 -1.69 -15.89 -18.55
C VAL A 142 -3.18 -16.16 -18.30
N PHE A 143 -4.07 -15.63 -19.14
CA PHE A 143 -5.53 -15.79 -18.99
C PHE A 143 -6.16 -16.67 -20.07
N LYS A 144 -5.41 -17.09 -21.10
CA LYS A 144 -5.87 -17.89 -22.25
C LYS A 144 -6.94 -17.19 -23.10
N ARG A 145 -6.97 -15.85 -23.05
CA ARG A 145 -7.89 -14.99 -23.82
C ARG A 145 -7.30 -13.60 -24.05
N ALA A 146 -7.89 -12.84 -24.94
CA ALA A 146 -7.55 -11.44 -25.17
C ALA A 146 -7.93 -10.57 -23.95
N PRO A 147 -7.38 -9.34 -23.82
CA PRO A 147 -7.77 -8.40 -22.77
C PRO A 147 -9.28 -8.18 -22.71
N ASP A 148 -9.86 -8.35 -21.52
CA ASP A 148 -11.24 -7.99 -21.18
C ASP A 148 -11.27 -7.36 -19.78
N SER A 149 -12.42 -6.83 -19.36
CA SER A 149 -12.56 -6.14 -18.08
C SER A 149 -12.28 -7.04 -16.87
N LEU A 150 -12.69 -8.32 -16.94
CA LEU A 150 -12.48 -9.28 -15.87
C LEU A 150 -10.99 -9.63 -15.73
N SER A 151 -10.32 -9.96 -16.83
CA SER A 151 -8.90 -10.31 -16.81
C SER A 151 -8.02 -9.11 -16.46
N LEU A 152 -8.42 -7.88 -16.82
CA LEU A 152 -7.78 -6.64 -16.40
C LEU A 152 -7.87 -6.48 -14.86
N ALA A 153 -9.07 -6.58 -14.29
CA ALA A 153 -9.29 -6.52 -12.84
C ALA A 153 -8.50 -7.58 -12.07
N LEU A 154 -8.51 -8.83 -12.57
CA LEU A 154 -7.79 -9.94 -11.95
C LEU A 154 -6.26 -9.79 -12.06
N ALA A 155 -5.74 -9.13 -13.09
CA ALA A 155 -4.31 -8.84 -13.19
C ALA A 155 -3.89 -7.84 -12.12
N PHE A 156 -4.61 -6.73 -11.95
CA PHE A 156 -4.37 -5.76 -10.88
C PHE A 156 -4.44 -6.41 -9.51
N ALA A 157 -5.53 -7.10 -9.20
CA ALA A 157 -5.70 -7.79 -7.92
C ALA A 157 -4.58 -8.82 -7.66
N SER A 158 -4.10 -9.52 -8.71
CA SER A 158 -2.99 -10.47 -8.57
C SER A 158 -1.67 -9.78 -8.20
N TYR A 159 -1.41 -8.57 -8.69
CA TYR A 159 -0.25 -7.79 -8.31
C TYR A 159 -0.40 -7.21 -6.91
N GLU A 160 -1.50 -6.50 -6.64
CA GLU A 160 -1.73 -5.86 -5.35
C GLU A 160 -1.74 -6.86 -4.18
N ASN A 161 -2.21 -8.10 -4.40
CA ASN A 161 -2.11 -9.19 -3.43
C ASN A 161 -0.66 -9.62 -3.10
N THR A 162 0.33 -9.19 -3.86
CA THR A 162 1.76 -9.42 -3.55
C THR A 162 2.39 -8.27 -2.76
N LEU A 163 1.69 -7.16 -2.62
CA LEU A 163 2.17 -5.95 -1.96
C LEU A 163 1.96 -6.07 -0.44
N GLU A 164 2.78 -6.88 0.20
CA GLU A 164 2.75 -7.10 1.65
C GLU A 164 4.04 -6.64 2.31
N THR A 165 3.95 -6.17 3.54
CA THR A 165 5.06 -5.80 4.40
C THR A 165 4.90 -6.43 5.77
N VAL A 166 5.90 -7.21 6.19
CA VAL A 166 5.91 -7.98 7.44
C VAL A 166 7.32 -8.04 8.04
N ASP A 167 8.20 -7.10 7.69
CA ASP A 167 9.60 -7.05 8.11
C ASP A 167 9.93 -5.69 8.76
N SER A 168 9.14 -5.32 9.76
CA SER A 168 9.37 -4.12 10.59
C SER A 168 10.15 -4.46 11.86
N LYS A 169 10.63 -3.42 12.56
CA LYS A 169 11.20 -3.58 13.90
C LYS A 169 10.23 -4.23 14.88
N PHE A 170 8.94 -3.90 14.77
CA PHE A 170 7.90 -4.51 15.59
C PHE A 170 7.73 -6.01 15.29
N ASP A 171 7.85 -6.43 14.03
CA ASP A 171 7.78 -7.85 13.66
C ASP A 171 8.98 -8.62 14.25
N ASP A 172 10.20 -8.08 14.15
CA ASP A 172 11.39 -8.68 14.77
C ASP A 172 11.27 -8.80 16.29
N TRP A 173 10.67 -7.79 16.94
CA TRP A 173 10.36 -7.86 18.37
C TRP A 173 9.36 -8.99 18.65
N GLY A 174 8.29 -9.09 17.89
CA GLY A 174 7.27 -10.14 18.02
C GLY A 174 7.82 -11.56 17.82
N GLU A 175 8.87 -11.69 17.03
CA GLU A 175 9.60 -12.95 16.80
C GLU A 175 10.77 -13.16 17.79
N ASN A 176 10.93 -12.33 18.82
CA ASN A 176 12.02 -12.35 19.81
C ASN A 176 13.44 -12.23 19.21
N LYS A 177 13.58 -11.54 18.07
CA LYS A 177 14.87 -11.29 17.41
C LYS A 177 15.61 -10.06 17.99
N LEU A 178 14.83 -9.12 18.55
CA LEU A 178 15.36 -7.90 19.18
C LEU A 178 14.41 -7.39 20.27
N GLU A 179 14.92 -6.48 21.09
CA GLU A 179 14.13 -5.75 22.09
C GLU A 179 13.76 -4.36 21.58
N LEU A 180 12.55 -3.89 21.94
CA LEU A 180 12.19 -2.49 21.76
C LEU A 180 12.99 -1.63 22.75
N SER A 181 13.34 -0.41 22.36
CA SER A 181 13.91 0.55 23.31
C SER A 181 12.89 0.83 24.45
N ALA A 182 13.39 1.34 25.56
CA ALA A 182 12.53 1.67 26.70
C ALA A 182 11.42 2.67 26.31
N GLN A 183 11.70 3.58 25.38
CA GLN A 183 10.71 4.53 24.88
C GLN A 183 9.65 3.85 24.01
N GLU A 184 10.06 3.01 23.07
CA GLU A 184 9.15 2.28 22.18
C GLU A 184 8.24 1.32 22.98
N GLU A 185 8.80 0.65 24.00
CA GLU A 185 8.00 -0.25 24.86
C GLU A 185 6.99 0.52 25.73
N ARG A 186 7.34 1.71 26.26
CA ARG A 186 6.35 2.57 26.91
C ARG A 186 5.27 3.00 25.90
N GLY A 187 5.65 3.37 24.66
CA GLY A 187 4.72 3.73 23.61
C GLY A 187 3.77 2.59 23.25
N ARG A 188 4.28 1.35 23.17
CA ARG A 188 3.46 0.15 22.96
C ARG A 188 2.43 -0.04 24.09
N LYS A 189 2.86 0.15 25.34
CA LYS A 189 1.94 0.09 26.51
C LYS A 189 0.89 1.20 26.46
N VAL A 190 1.25 2.42 26.07
CA VAL A 190 0.29 3.51 25.85
C VAL A 190 -0.71 3.11 24.75
N PHE A 191 -0.24 2.61 23.60
CA PHE A 191 -1.10 2.18 22.50
C PHE A 191 -2.14 1.13 22.91
N LEU A 192 -1.77 0.20 23.79
CA LEU A 192 -2.63 -0.88 24.28
C LEU A 192 -3.50 -0.48 25.48
N SER A 193 -3.32 0.72 26.02
CA SER A 193 -3.99 1.15 27.24
C SER A 193 -5.43 1.63 27.00
N ASP A 194 -6.30 1.45 28.01
CA ASP A 194 -7.65 2.03 28.03
C ASP A 194 -7.63 3.56 27.98
N LYS A 195 -6.51 4.19 28.36
CA LYS A 195 -6.36 5.64 28.33
C LYS A 195 -6.28 6.17 26.89
N SER A 196 -5.50 5.53 26.02
CA SER A 196 -5.30 6.00 24.64
C SER A 196 -6.37 5.54 23.67
N ARG A 197 -7.05 4.42 23.96
CA ARG A 197 -8.10 3.81 23.14
C ARG A 197 -7.68 3.47 21.69
N CYS A 198 -6.37 3.50 21.37
CA CYS A 198 -5.88 3.21 20.02
C CYS A 198 -6.21 1.79 19.58
N PHE A 199 -6.03 0.83 20.50
CA PHE A 199 -6.26 -0.59 20.25
C PHE A 199 -7.74 -0.95 20.05
N ASP A 200 -8.69 -0.11 20.43
CA ASP A 200 -10.13 -0.34 20.20
C ASP A 200 -10.48 -0.39 18.70
N CYS A 201 -9.67 0.28 17.86
CA CYS A 201 -9.87 0.36 16.41
C CYS A 201 -8.70 -0.23 15.65
N HIS A 202 -7.48 -0.10 16.16
CA HIS A 202 -6.24 -0.50 15.50
C HIS A 202 -5.66 -1.78 16.13
N PHE A 203 -6.41 -2.87 16.05
CA PHE A 203 -5.96 -4.19 16.49
C PHE A 203 -5.69 -5.12 15.31
N LEU A 204 -5.45 -6.42 15.53
CA LEU A 204 -5.04 -7.41 14.55
C LEU A 204 -3.64 -7.16 13.95
N VAL A 205 -3.27 -8.00 13.01
CA VAL A 205 -1.89 -8.11 12.45
C VAL A 205 -1.45 -6.82 11.75
N ASP A 206 -2.39 -6.11 11.10
CA ASP A 206 -2.10 -4.88 10.36
C ASP A 206 -2.57 -3.62 11.08
N PHE A 207 -2.91 -3.73 12.36
CA PHE A 207 -3.36 -2.60 13.17
C PHE A 207 -4.61 -1.92 12.58
N THR A 208 -5.59 -2.71 12.22
CA THR A 208 -6.93 -2.27 11.80
C THR A 208 -7.95 -3.38 12.04
N ASN A 209 -9.18 -3.00 12.36
CA ASN A 209 -10.33 -3.90 12.38
C ASN A 209 -11.21 -3.76 11.11
N ASP A 210 -10.80 -2.92 10.14
CA ASP A 210 -11.56 -2.55 8.95
C ASP A 210 -12.97 -1.97 9.19
N ASP A 211 -13.32 -1.65 10.45
CA ASP A 211 -14.57 -0.98 10.79
C ASP A 211 -14.60 0.48 10.32
N PHE A 212 -15.81 1.05 10.33
CA PHE A 212 -16.03 2.45 9.96
C PHE A 212 -16.25 3.31 11.19
N LYS A 213 -15.43 4.35 11.35
CA LYS A 213 -15.46 5.25 12.50
C LYS A 213 -15.56 6.71 12.06
N ASN A 214 -16.38 7.49 12.78
CA ASN A 214 -16.34 8.95 12.66
C ASN A 214 -15.42 9.48 13.74
N ILE A 215 -14.21 9.82 13.35
CA ILE A 215 -13.20 10.35 14.27
C ILE A 215 -13.34 11.87 14.52
N GLY A 216 -14.44 12.50 14.06
CA GLY A 216 -14.72 13.91 14.28
C GLY A 216 -14.23 14.83 13.15
N LEU A 217 -13.85 14.30 12.00
CA LEU A 217 -13.45 15.08 10.82
C LEU A 217 -14.63 15.33 9.87
N TYR A 218 -15.82 15.54 10.44
CA TYR A 218 -17.03 15.97 9.75
C TYR A 218 -17.75 17.02 10.57
N ASN A 219 -17.99 18.20 9.98
CA ASN A 219 -18.78 19.27 10.60
C ASN A 219 -19.89 19.83 9.68
N GLY A 220 -20.02 19.26 8.47
CA GLY A 220 -21.03 19.67 7.50
C GLY A 220 -20.78 21.02 6.81
N ILE A 221 -19.69 21.70 7.11
CA ILE A 221 -19.32 23.03 6.58
C ILE A 221 -18.02 22.90 5.78
N LEU A 222 -16.86 23.10 6.42
CA LEU A 222 -15.55 22.99 5.80
C LEU A 222 -15.08 21.52 5.70
N LEU A 223 -15.42 20.72 6.67
CA LEU A 223 -15.21 19.28 6.70
C LEU A 223 -16.54 18.61 6.35
N ASN A 224 -16.86 18.52 5.06
CA ASN A 224 -18.19 18.14 4.57
C ASN A 224 -18.21 16.79 3.81
N ASP A 225 -17.12 16.03 3.82
CA ASP A 225 -17.13 14.68 3.24
C ASP A 225 -17.94 13.72 4.13
N LYS A 226 -19.08 13.31 3.60
CA LYS A 226 -20.03 12.43 4.32
C LYS A 226 -19.55 10.99 4.49
N GLY A 227 -18.38 10.62 3.93
CA GLY A 227 -17.78 9.31 4.05
C GLY A 227 -18.70 8.17 3.61
N ARG A 228 -18.83 7.16 4.46
CA ARG A 228 -19.63 5.96 4.22
C ARG A 228 -21.11 6.23 3.97
N PHE A 229 -21.67 7.30 4.54
CA PHE A 229 -23.07 7.70 4.25
C PHE A 229 -23.32 7.86 2.75
N ASN A 230 -22.34 8.28 1.96
CA ASN A 230 -22.51 8.39 0.51
C ASN A 230 -22.85 7.05 -0.16
N ILE A 231 -22.46 5.94 0.47
CA ILE A 231 -22.66 4.58 -0.03
C ILE A 231 -23.93 3.96 0.56
N THR A 232 -24.06 3.97 1.88
CA THR A 232 -25.11 3.25 2.61
C THR A 232 -26.43 4.03 2.71
N LYS A 233 -26.39 5.36 2.64
CA LYS A 233 -27.49 6.28 2.94
C LYS A 233 -28.04 6.17 4.36
N ASN A 234 -27.37 5.39 5.23
CA ASN A 234 -27.72 5.28 6.64
C ASN A 234 -27.20 6.52 7.41
N PRO A 235 -28.06 7.29 8.11
CA PRO A 235 -27.64 8.45 8.90
C PRO A 235 -26.53 8.15 9.93
N GLU A 236 -26.53 6.94 10.50
CA GLU A 236 -25.49 6.49 11.42
C GLU A 236 -24.09 6.44 10.82
N ASP A 237 -23.99 6.37 9.49
CA ASP A 237 -22.73 6.31 8.77
C ASP A 237 -22.19 7.68 8.33
N LEU A 238 -22.84 8.76 8.76
CA LEU A 238 -22.44 10.11 8.42
C LEU A 238 -21.07 10.46 9.01
N GLY A 239 -20.15 10.83 8.13
CA GLY A 239 -18.77 11.19 8.50
C GLY A 239 -17.89 10.00 8.93
N LYS A 240 -18.35 8.75 8.74
CA LYS A 240 -17.54 7.57 9.00
C LYS A 240 -16.64 7.25 7.82
N PHE A 241 -15.42 6.84 8.16
CA PHE A 241 -14.41 6.33 7.23
C PHE A 241 -13.86 5.01 7.75
N LYS A 242 -13.36 4.18 6.82
CA LYS A 242 -12.73 2.91 7.16
C LYS A 242 -11.47 3.16 8.00
N THR A 243 -11.31 2.45 9.09
CA THR A 243 -10.09 2.43 9.90
C THR A 243 -8.93 1.89 9.06
N PRO A 244 -7.89 2.68 8.76
CA PRO A 244 -6.74 2.21 7.98
C PRO A 244 -5.81 1.34 8.82
N GLY A 245 -5.02 0.49 8.18
CA GLY A 245 -3.87 -0.15 8.82
C GLY A 245 -2.79 0.86 9.20
N LEU A 246 -1.99 0.54 10.22
CA LEU A 246 -0.90 1.41 10.67
C LEU A 246 0.49 0.92 10.27
N ARG A 247 0.61 -0.21 9.55
CA ARG A 247 1.91 -0.61 9.01
C ARG A 247 2.43 0.48 8.09
N ASN A 248 3.71 0.80 8.22
CA ASN A 248 4.39 1.85 7.45
C ASN A 248 3.87 3.28 7.69
N ILE A 249 3.13 3.52 8.79
CA ILE A 249 2.49 4.81 9.03
C ILE A 249 3.48 5.98 9.08
N ALA A 250 4.73 5.76 9.48
CA ALA A 250 5.74 6.82 9.57
C ALA A 250 6.18 7.38 8.20
N VAL A 251 5.88 6.69 7.09
CA VAL A 251 6.29 7.10 5.74
C VAL A 251 5.12 7.39 4.80
N THR A 252 3.88 7.39 5.31
CA THR A 252 2.66 7.60 4.51
C THR A 252 1.96 8.94 4.80
N ALA A 253 2.69 9.91 5.35
CA ALA A 253 2.16 11.27 5.49
C ALA A 253 1.83 11.90 4.12
N PRO A 254 0.82 12.79 4.04
CA PRO A 254 -0.02 13.32 5.11
C PRO A 254 -1.19 12.39 5.48
N TYR A 255 -1.74 12.58 6.67
CA TYR A 255 -2.67 11.65 7.31
C TYR A 255 -4.14 12.08 7.22
N MET A 256 -5.04 11.13 7.48
CA MET A 256 -6.49 11.18 7.37
C MET A 256 -6.99 11.17 5.92
N HIS A 257 -8.30 10.97 5.76
CA HIS A 257 -8.93 10.90 4.42
C HIS A 257 -8.78 12.20 3.62
N ASN A 258 -8.51 13.32 4.28
CA ASN A 258 -8.33 14.64 3.68
C ASN A 258 -6.88 15.15 3.74
N GLY A 259 -5.93 14.35 4.25
CA GLY A 259 -4.52 14.71 4.31
C GLY A 259 -4.20 15.92 5.19
N MET A 260 -5.01 16.23 6.21
CA MET A 260 -4.89 17.46 6.98
C MET A 260 -3.70 17.51 7.95
N PHE A 261 -3.20 16.35 8.40
CA PHE A 261 -2.06 16.29 9.32
C PHE A 261 -0.81 15.82 8.60
N LYS A 262 0.31 16.49 8.87
CA LYS A 262 1.59 16.27 8.20
C LYS A 262 2.54 15.38 8.99
N THR A 263 2.33 15.26 10.30
CA THR A 263 3.20 14.50 11.20
C THR A 263 2.40 13.55 12.09
N LEU A 264 3.04 12.51 12.61
CA LEU A 264 2.42 11.61 13.59
C LEU A 264 2.13 12.33 14.90
N GLU A 265 2.95 13.31 15.25
CA GLU A 265 2.76 14.16 16.41
C GLU A 265 1.42 14.92 16.32
N GLU A 266 1.12 15.53 15.16
CA GLU A 266 -0.18 16.21 14.91
C GLU A 266 -1.35 15.22 14.99
N VAL A 267 -1.20 14.00 14.47
CA VAL A 267 -2.22 12.94 14.56
C VAL A 267 -2.49 12.56 16.01
N VAL A 268 -1.44 12.34 16.80
CA VAL A 268 -1.57 11.96 18.22
C VAL A 268 -2.15 13.14 19.03
N ASP A 269 -1.77 14.37 18.73
CA ASP A 269 -2.35 15.57 19.35
C ASP A 269 -3.84 15.72 19.03
N TYR A 270 -4.23 15.45 17.79
CA TYR A 270 -5.63 15.43 17.39
C TYR A 270 -6.43 14.41 18.21
N TYR A 271 -6.00 13.14 18.24
CA TYR A 271 -6.69 12.11 19.02
C TYR A 271 -6.70 12.41 20.51
N ASN A 272 -5.65 13.05 21.03
CA ASN A 272 -5.61 13.46 22.44
C ASN A 272 -6.70 14.48 22.79
N ASN A 273 -7.05 15.39 21.86
CA ASN A 273 -8.14 16.36 22.05
C ASN A 273 -8.77 16.79 20.72
N PRO A 274 -9.66 15.98 20.11
CA PRO A 274 -10.29 16.33 18.84
C PRO A 274 -11.07 17.64 18.88
N THR A 275 -11.65 18.03 20.04
CA THR A 275 -12.41 19.27 20.22
C THR A 275 -11.57 20.51 20.00
N ALA A 276 -10.30 20.46 20.36
CA ALA A 276 -9.39 21.63 20.17
C ALA A 276 -9.14 21.93 18.68
N VAL A 277 -9.27 20.92 17.80
CA VAL A 277 -9.00 21.07 16.36
C VAL A 277 -10.30 21.24 15.56
N VAL A 278 -11.34 20.49 15.89
CA VAL A 278 -12.66 20.52 15.23
C VAL A 278 -13.74 20.70 16.31
N PRO A 279 -14.02 21.93 16.75
CA PRO A 279 -14.99 22.19 17.83
C PRO A 279 -16.43 21.79 17.45
N ASP A 280 -16.84 22.06 16.19
CA ASP A 280 -18.22 21.87 15.71
C ASP A 280 -18.44 20.51 15.04
N ARG A 281 -17.70 19.49 15.44
CA ARG A 281 -17.80 18.13 14.89
C ARG A 281 -19.16 17.48 15.14
N ILE A 282 -19.63 16.69 14.19
CA ILE A 282 -20.93 16.01 14.22
C ILE A 282 -20.72 14.50 14.30
N ASN A 283 -21.50 13.81 15.15
CA ASN A 283 -21.55 12.34 15.24
C ASN A 283 -20.20 11.65 15.52
N ILE A 284 -19.31 12.29 16.27
CA ILE A 284 -18.03 11.67 16.65
C ILE A 284 -18.26 10.37 17.42
N ASP A 285 -17.40 9.38 17.21
CA ASP A 285 -17.39 8.12 17.94
C ASP A 285 -17.29 8.39 19.46
N SER A 286 -18.06 7.64 20.25
CA SER A 286 -18.15 7.81 21.71
C SER A 286 -16.81 7.68 22.43
N THR A 287 -15.87 6.92 21.87
CA THR A 287 -14.52 6.76 22.41
C THR A 287 -13.68 8.03 22.38
N LEU A 288 -14.06 9.00 21.52
CA LEU A 288 -13.35 10.27 21.30
C LEU A 288 -14.12 11.51 21.76
N LEU A 289 -15.20 11.32 22.53
CA LEU A 289 -16.00 12.44 23.07
C LEU A 289 -15.24 13.32 24.06
N LYS A 290 -14.31 12.72 24.81
CA LYS A 290 -13.50 13.40 25.82
C LYS A 290 -12.02 13.35 25.46
N PRO A 291 -11.24 14.37 25.87
CA PRO A 291 -9.79 14.32 25.75
C PRO A 291 -9.22 13.05 26.41
N LEU A 292 -8.24 12.41 25.76
CA LEU A 292 -7.60 11.21 26.30
C LEU A 292 -6.69 11.52 27.50
N GLY A 293 -6.23 12.76 27.62
CA GLY A 293 -5.37 13.20 28.73
C GLY A 293 -3.96 12.60 28.68
N LEU A 294 -3.45 12.29 27.49
CA LEU A 294 -2.07 11.87 27.33
C LEU A 294 -1.11 13.02 27.64
N THR A 295 -0.10 12.73 28.46
CA THR A 295 0.98 13.66 28.74
C THR A 295 1.90 13.85 27.52
N THR A 296 2.74 14.88 27.52
CA THR A 296 3.72 15.12 26.47
C THR A 296 4.67 13.92 26.30
N SER A 297 5.09 13.29 27.39
CA SER A 297 5.93 12.09 27.33
C SER A 297 5.20 10.91 26.72
N GLU A 298 3.97 10.63 27.12
CA GLU A 298 3.16 9.51 26.57
C GLU A 298 2.91 9.70 25.08
N LYS A 299 2.67 10.91 24.61
CA LYS A 299 2.53 11.21 23.16
C LYS A 299 3.81 10.93 22.40
N ALA A 300 4.96 11.37 22.92
CA ALA A 300 6.26 11.12 22.31
C ALA A 300 6.61 9.61 22.29
N ASP A 301 6.32 8.89 23.39
CA ASP A 301 6.52 7.45 23.47
C ASP A 301 5.60 6.71 22.47
N LEU A 302 4.34 7.12 22.33
CA LEU A 302 3.38 6.57 21.36
C LEU A 302 3.88 6.76 19.91
N VAL A 303 4.38 7.94 19.55
CA VAL A 303 4.96 8.19 18.23
C VAL A 303 6.19 7.32 17.99
N ALA A 304 7.04 7.12 19.01
CA ALA A 304 8.20 6.23 18.89
C ALA A 304 7.76 4.77 18.60
N PHE A 305 6.72 4.29 19.27
CA PHE A 305 6.13 2.98 18.98
C PHE A 305 5.58 2.89 17.54
N LEU A 306 4.78 3.87 17.10
CA LEU A 306 4.19 3.88 15.75
C LEU A 306 5.28 3.81 14.66
N LYS A 307 6.44 4.43 14.87
CA LYS A 307 7.59 4.36 13.96
C LYS A 307 8.16 2.94 13.83
N THR A 308 8.03 2.09 14.86
CA THR A 308 8.49 0.68 14.80
C THR A 308 7.71 -0.19 13.82
N LEU A 309 6.52 0.26 13.39
CA LEU A 309 5.65 -0.43 12.44
C LEU A 309 6.09 -0.25 10.97
N THR A 310 7.21 0.43 10.74
CA THR A 310 7.76 0.68 9.41
C THR A 310 8.64 -0.49 8.98
N ASP A 311 8.31 -1.05 7.82
CA ASP A 311 9.11 -2.11 7.19
C ASP A 311 10.52 -1.59 6.86
N LYS A 312 11.53 -2.42 7.09
CA LYS A 312 12.97 -2.08 6.95
C LYS A 312 13.30 -1.48 5.60
N LYS A 313 12.61 -1.89 4.52
CA LYS A 313 12.84 -1.35 3.16
C LYS A 313 12.50 0.14 3.02
N PHE A 314 11.72 0.71 3.95
CA PHE A 314 11.36 2.12 3.96
C PHE A 314 12.11 2.93 5.01
N VAL A 315 12.88 2.29 5.89
CA VAL A 315 13.74 2.99 6.85
C VAL A 315 14.95 3.54 6.10
N LYS A 316 15.04 4.86 5.98
CA LYS A 316 16.24 5.52 5.41
C LYS A 316 17.35 5.49 6.45
N ASN A 317 18.49 4.89 6.09
CA ASN A 317 19.73 4.93 6.88
C ASN A 317 20.30 6.34 6.90
#